data_e63a4e5f50d42c3318ecbdaab63c73ff
#
_entry.id   e63a4e5f50d42c3318ecbdaab63c73ff
#
_cell.length_a   1.000
_cell.length_b   1.000
_cell.length_c   1.000
_cell.angle_alpha   90.00
_cell.angle_beta   90.00
_cell.angle_gamma   90.00
#
_symmetry.space_group_name_H-M   'P 1'
#
loop_
_entity.id
_entity.type
_entity.pdbx_description
1 polymer ?
#
loop_
_entity_poly.entity_id
_entity_poly.type
_entity_poly.pdbx_seq_one_letter_code
_entity_poly.pdbx_strand_id
1 'polypeptide(L)'
;MGTSRELFVFEKKLFNALEVVGQLDSKFILTILEVRQSRLIVAFDQHAVDERIRVEKLMNDYCVDFKAKVWKSVCVNPVIIMTVSTERAILCENFKSAFRKVGLVFSVNGRKLTITGVPLCLFNSAQRNNDALQDLTCGLLNEMVQSIVDLNGVYPSIPNCILSAINEEACKRAVKFGDKLTHFQCKALLEGLKTCRFPFQCAHGRPLLFPIANLNLLSD
;
A
#
# COMPACT_ATOMS: atom_id res chain seq x y z
N MET A 1 -24.92 -20.56 -33.06
CA MET A 1 -23.64 -19.89 -33.36
C MET A 1 -23.13 -19.28 -32.08
N GLY A 2 -22.10 -19.84 -31.46
CA GLY A 2 -21.55 -19.35 -30.20
C GLY A 2 -20.72 -18.10 -30.49
N THR A 3 -21.19 -16.97 -30.02
CA THR A 3 -20.36 -15.73 -29.94
C THR A 3 -19.23 -16.01 -28.99
N SER A 4 -18.02 -16.20 -29.49
CA SER A 4 -16.80 -16.22 -28.67
C SER A 4 -16.73 -14.85 -27.97
N ARG A 5 -17.00 -14.81 -26.67
CA ARG A 5 -16.72 -13.64 -25.84
C ARG A 5 -15.22 -13.43 -25.85
N GLU A 6 -14.72 -12.54 -26.71
CA GLU A 6 -13.34 -12.09 -26.60
C GLU A 6 -13.16 -11.50 -25.20
N LEU A 7 -12.30 -12.12 -24.41
CA LEU A 7 -11.92 -11.61 -23.10
C LEU A 7 -11.18 -10.29 -23.31
N PHE A 8 -11.82 -9.18 -22.91
CA PHE A 8 -11.19 -7.88 -22.93
C PHE A 8 -10.19 -7.77 -21.77
N VAL A 9 -8.91 -7.66 -22.10
CA VAL A 9 -7.84 -7.46 -21.11
C VAL A 9 -7.50 -5.97 -21.07
N PHE A 10 -7.70 -5.35 -19.92
CA PHE A 10 -7.34 -3.95 -19.70
C PHE A 10 -5.85 -3.85 -19.37
N GLU A 11 -5.07 -3.28 -20.28
CA GLU A 11 -3.63 -3.10 -20.13
C GLU A 11 -3.30 -1.65 -19.70
N LYS A 12 -2.16 -1.47 -19.02
CA LYS A 12 -1.73 -0.13 -18.55
C LYS A 12 -1.66 0.92 -19.67
N LYS A 13 -1.29 0.53 -20.89
CA LYS A 13 -1.25 1.46 -22.04
C LYS A 13 -2.62 2.08 -22.37
N LEU A 14 -3.72 1.40 -22.02
CA LEU A 14 -5.08 1.88 -22.30
C LEU A 14 -5.50 3.08 -21.43
N PHE A 15 -4.79 3.34 -20.33
CA PHE A 15 -5.01 4.58 -19.57
C PHE A 15 -4.82 5.86 -20.40
N ASN A 16 -3.99 5.80 -21.46
CA ASN A 16 -3.77 6.93 -22.36
C ASN A 16 -4.96 7.23 -23.29
N ALA A 17 -5.83 6.23 -23.49
CA ALA A 17 -7.00 6.33 -24.36
C ALA A 17 -8.30 6.56 -23.58
N LEU A 18 -8.22 6.77 -22.26
CA LEU A 18 -9.38 7.06 -21.43
C LEU A 18 -9.79 8.51 -21.58
N GLU A 19 -11.06 8.72 -21.92
CA GLU A 19 -11.72 10.03 -21.87
C GLU A 19 -12.58 10.09 -20.61
N VAL A 20 -12.31 11.05 -19.72
CA VAL A 20 -13.10 11.24 -18.49
C VAL A 20 -14.44 11.87 -18.82
N VAL A 21 -15.53 11.20 -18.48
CA VAL A 21 -16.89 11.73 -18.61
C VAL A 21 -17.25 12.57 -17.38
N GLY A 22 -16.95 12.06 -16.19
CA GLY A 22 -17.25 12.72 -14.92
C GLY A 22 -17.44 11.73 -13.77
N GLN A 23 -18.04 12.23 -12.70
CA GLN A 23 -18.35 11.44 -11.51
C GLN A 23 -19.78 10.89 -11.57
N LEU A 24 -19.96 9.63 -11.16
CA LEU A 24 -21.26 8.99 -10.99
C LEU A 24 -21.51 8.68 -9.51
N ASP A 25 -22.68 9.07 -8.99
CA ASP A 25 -23.19 8.78 -7.64
C ASP A 25 -22.20 9.13 -6.50
N SER A 26 -21.31 10.11 -6.73
CA SER A 26 -20.23 10.45 -5.79
C SER A 26 -19.41 9.25 -5.31
N LYS A 27 -19.28 8.22 -6.15
CA LYS A 27 -18.55 6.97 -5.87
C LYS A 27 -17.62 6.55 -6.98
N PHE A 28 -18.00 6.78 -8.23
CA PHE A 28 -17.28 6.28 -9.38
C PHE A 28 -16.87 7.38 -10.33
N ILE A 29 -15.70 7.25 -10.93
CA ILE A 29 -15.25 8.05 -12.06
C ILE A 29 -15.61 7.28 -13.32
N LEU A 30 -16.46 7.86 -14.19
CA LEU A 30 -16.81 7.29 -15.47
C LEU A 30 -15.85 7.77 -16.55
N THR A 31 -15.47 6.82 -17.41
CA THR A 31 -14.64 7.08 -18.57
C THR A 31 -15.21 6.37 -19.81
N ILE A 32 -14.92 6.92 -20.97
CA ILE A 32 -15.08 6.23 -22.25
C ILE A 32 -13.69 5.75 -22.69
N LEU A 33 -13.62 4.50 -23.09
CA LEU A 33 -12.44 3.89 -23.68
C LEU A 33 -12.75 3.48 -25.12
N GLU A 34 -12.09 4.10 -26.07
CA GLU A 34 -12.15 3.71 -27.46
C GLU A 34 -11.02 2.75 -27.79
N VAL A 35 -11.35 1.50 -28.10
CA VAL A 35 -10.37 0.46 -28.46
C VAL A 35 -10.87 -0.31 -29.66
N ARG A 36 -10.08 -0.34 -30.74
CA ARG A 36 -10.45 -0.94 -32.02
C ARG A 36 -11.78 -0.35 -32.53
N GLN A 37 -12.82 -1.20 -32.64
CA GLN A 37 -14.17 -0.80 -33.06
C GLN A 37 -15.16 -0.75 -31.93
N SER A 38 -14.68 -0.76 -30.67
CA SER A 38 -15.55 -0.76 -29.49
C SER A 38 -15.40 0.52 -28.68
N ARG A 39 -16.53 1.05 -28.21
CA ARG A 39 -16.59 2.15 -27.23
C ARG A 39 -17.13 1.60 -25.92
N LEU A 40 -16.26 1.51 -24.93
CA LEU A 40 -16.57 0.94 -23.62
C LEU A 40 -16.75 2.04 -22.58
N ILE A 41 -17.79 1.92 -21.76
CA ILE A 41 -17.90 2.69 -20.52
C ILE A 41 -17.14 1.89 -19.45
N VAL A 42 -16.16 2.54 -18.82
CA VAL A 42 -15.39 1.97 -17.71
C VAL A 42 -15.58 2.86 -16.48
N ALA A 43 -15.97 2.24 -15.37
CA ALA A 43 -16.05 2.91 -14.08
C ALA A 43 -14.83 2.60 -13.24
N PHE A 44 -14.35 3.61 -12.53
CA PHE A 44 -13.28 3.50 -11.56
C PHE A 44 -13.82 3.87 -10.17
N ASP A 45 -13.56 3.04 -9.17
CA ASP A 45 -13.86 3.35 -7.78
C ASP A 45 -12.96 4.52 -7.31
N GLN A 46 -13.57 5.69 -7.01
CA GLN A 46 -12.81 6.91 -6.66
C GLN A 46 -11.97 6.75 -5.40
N HIS A 47 -12.49 6.01 -4.40
CA HIS A 47 -11.77 5.74 -3.17
C HIS A 47 -10.57 4.82 -3.42
N ALA A 48 -10.79 3.70 -4.11
CA ALA A 48 -9.76 2.72 -4.41
C ALA A 48 -8.64 3.31 -5.29
N VAL A 49 -8.99 4.20 -6.23
CA VAL A 49 -8.02 4.94 -7.07
C VAL A 49 -7.13 5.83 -6.22
N ASP A 50 -7.71 6.70 -5.39
CA ASP A 50 -6.93 7.63 -4.55
C ASP A 50 -6.14 6.88 -3.48
N GLU A 51 -6.72 5.82 -2.88
CA GLU A 51 -6.03 4.95 -1.94
C GLU A 51 -4.77 4.34 -2.58
N ARG A 52 -4.85 3.79 -3.80
CA ARG A 52 -3.70 3.21 -4.51
C ARG A 52 -2.61 4.23 -4.76
N ILE A 53 -2.96 5.41 -5.24
CA ILE A 53 -2.01 6.50 -5.47
C ILE A 53 -1.27 6.87 -4.17
N ARG A 54 -2.02 6.98 -3.07
CA ARG A 54 -1.46 7.32 -1.75
C ARG A 54 -0.56 6.23 -1.19
N VAL A 55 -0.96 4.95 -1.31
CA VAL A 55 -0.13 3.82 -0.87
C VAL A 55 1.22 3.84 -1.57
N GLU A 56 1.25 3.96 -2.90
CA GLU A 56 2.52 3.97 -3.63
C GLU A 56 3.37 5.20 -3.32
N LYS A 57 2.74 6.36 -3.11
CA LYS A 57 3.43 7.55 -2.65
C LYS A 57 4.02 7.35 -1.25
N LEU A 58 3.24 6.88 -0.28
CA LEU A 58 3.70 6.64 1.09
C LEU A 58 4.81 5.59 1.14
N MET A 59 4.71 4.53 0.33
CA MET A 59 5.79 3.54 0.22
C MET A 59 7.11 4.18 -0.24
N ASN A 60 7.05 5.09 -1.21
CA ASN A 60 8.23 5.83 -1.65
C ASN A 60 8.72 6.81 -0.59
N ASP A 61 7.81 7.52 0.09
CA ASP A 61 8.14 8.51 1.12
C ASP A 61 8.76 7.87 2.37
N TYR A 62 8.35 6.66 2.75
CA TYR A 62 8.87 5.91 3.90
C TYR A 62 10.09 5.03 3.60
N CYS A 63 10.39 4.80 2.33
CA CYS A 63 11.54 4.01 1.91
C CYS A 63 12.75 4.92 1.66
N VAL A 64 13.94 4.51 2.10
CA VAL A 64 15.21 5.18 1.77
C VAL A 64 15.71 4.71 0.40
N ASP A 65 15.65 3.39 0.18
CA ASP A 65 16.01 2.74 -1.07
C ASP A 65 14.98 1.67 -1.39
N PHE A 66 14.16 1.93 -2.40
CA PHE A 66 13.09 1.02 -2.79
C PHE A 66 13.63 -0.29 -3.41
N LYS A 67 14.79 -0.25 -4.07
CA LYS A 67 15.42 -1.45 -4.65
C LYS A 67 16.02 -2.33 -3.57
N ALA A 68 16.73 -1.71 -2.63
CA ALA A 68 17.31 -2.41 -1.48
C ALA A 68 16.30 -2.66 -0.36
N LYS A 69 15.08 -2.11 -0.48
CA LYS A 69 13.99 -2.22 0.52
C LYS A 69 14.42 -1.81 1.92
N VAL A 70 15.07 -0.65 2.00
CA VAL A 70 15.51 -0.03 3.25
C VAL A 70 14.50 1.02 3.67
N TRP A 71 13.92 0.83 4.86
CA TRP A 71 12.89 1.71 5.42
C TRP A 71 13.50 2.80 6.28
N LYS A 72 12.89 3.97 6.25
CA LYS A 72 13.30 5.11 7.11
C LYS A 72 13.05 4.78 8.57
N SER A 73 14.04 5.07 9.40
CA SER A 73 13.98 4.93 10.85
C SER A 73 13.95 6.30 11.50
N VAL A 74 13.26 6.41 12.63
CA VAL A 74 13.26 7.58 13.50
C VAL A 74 13.66 7.17 14.91
N CYS A 75 14.47 8.01 15.57
CA CYS A 75 14.84 7.79 16.96
C CYS A 75 13.65 7.97 17.88
N VAL A 76 13.53 7.11 18.89
CA VAL A 76 12.48 7.18 19.90
C VAL A 76 13.03 7.62 21.25
N ASN A 77 12.29 8.52 21.90
CA ASN A 77 12.58 9.00 23.24
C ASN A 77 11.26 9.17 24.02
N PRO A 78 11.07 8.44 25.14
CA PRO A 78 11.99 7.48 25.74
C PRO A 78 12.23 6.24 24.88
N VAL A 79 13.36 5.56 25.10
CA VAL A 79 13.67 4.29 24.44
C VAL A 79 12.70 3.20 24.88
N ILE A 80 12.35 2.28 23.96
CA ILE A 80 11.50 1.13 24.27
C ILE A 80 12.39 -0.01 24.79
N ILE A 81 12.01 -0.57 25.94
CA ILE A 81 12.75 -1.67 26.56
C ILE A 81 11.89 -2.93 26.53
N MET A 82 12.42 -4.00 25.95
CA MET A 82 11.75 -5.30 25.89
C MET A 82 12.64 -6.39 26.50
N THR A 83 12.02 -7.30 27.25
CA THR A 83 12.68 -8.52 27.73
C THR A 83 12.25 -9.71 26.88
N VAL A 84 13.21 -10.44 26.35
CA VAL A 84 12.97 -11.60 25.46
C VAL A 84 13.66 -12.85 26.01
N SER A 85 13.40 -14.02 25.44
CA SER A 85 14.15 -15.23 25.76
C SER A 85 15.60 -15.12 25.25
N THR A 86 16.50 -15.94 25.79
CA THR A 86 17.90 -15.96 25.39
C THR A 86 18.06 -16.30 23.91
N GLU A 87 17.28 -17.27 23.41
CA GLU A 87 17.28 -17.71 22.01
C GLU A 87 16.86 -16.57 21.08
N ARG A 88 15.81 -15.84 21.47
CA ARG A 88 15.35 -14.66 20.68
C ARG A 88 16.38 -13.53 20.69
N ALA A 89 17.04 -13.30 21.82
CA ALA A 89 18.09 -12.29 21.91
C ALA A 89 19.27 -12.61 20.96
N ILE A 90 19.71 -13.87 20.93
CA ILE A 90 20.76 -14.36 20.03
C ILE A 90 20.32 -14.21 18.58
N LEU A 91 19.07 -14.59 18.24
CA LEU A 91 18.54 -14.46 16.91
C LEU A 91 18.49 -12.99 16.46
N CYS A 92 18.00 -12.11 17.31
CA CYS A 92 17.97 -10.66 17.03
C CYS A 92 19.35 -10.09 16.76
N GLU A 93 20.37 -10.49 17.52
CA GLU A 93 21.74 -10.01 17.29
C GLU A 93 22.31 -10.56 15.97
N ASN A 94 22.11 -11.85 15.67
CA ASN A 94 22.58 -12.48 14.43
C ASN A 94 21.94 -11.86 13.18
N PHE A 95 20.68 -11.46 13.26
CA PHE A 95 19.92 -10.86 12.15
C PHE A 95 19.75 -9.33 12.26
N LYS A 96 20.57 -8.67 13.05
CA LYS A 96 20.48 -7.22 13.33
C LYS A 96 20.43 -6.36 12.05
N SER A 97 21.16 -6.76 11.01
CA SER A 97 21.12 -6.08 9.72
C SER A 97 19.75 -6.15 9.03
N ALA A 98 19.03 -7.27 9.18
CA ALA A 98 17.69 -7.46 8.65
C ALA A 98 16.68 -6.52 9.35
N PHE A 99 16.74 -6.44 10.67
CA PHE A 99 15.93 -5.53 11.46
C PHE A 99 16.20 -4.07 11.11
N ARG A 100 17.47 -3.71 10.90
CA ARG A 100 17.87 -2.36 10.50
C ARG A 100 17.30 -1.98 9.12
N LYS A 101 17.23 -2.93 8.18
CA LYS A 101 16.61 -2.69 6.86
C LYS A 101 15.14 -2.33 6.97
N VAL A 102 14.40 -2.96 7.87
CA VAL A 102 12.99 -2.60 8.12
C VAL A 102 12.81 -1.38 9.03
N GLY A 103 13.90 -0.70 9.39
CA GLY A 103 13.89 0.54 10.19
C GLY A 103 13.88 0.32 11.69
N LEU A 104 14.05 -0.92 12.19
CA LEU A 104 14.11 -1.21 13.61
C LEU A 104 15.58 -1.22 14.08
N VAL A 105 15.92 -0.30 14.99
CA VAL A 105 17.28 -0.13 15.53
C VAL A 105 17.27 -0.42 17.03
N PHE A 106 18.14 -1.33 17.48
CA PHE A 106 18.22 -1.74 18.88
C PHE A 106 19.63 -2.19 19.27
N SER A 107 19.85 -2.28 20.57
CA SER A 107 20.99 -2.97 21.20
C SER A 107 20.49 -4.12 22.05
N VAL A 108 21.32 -5.17 22.17
CA VAL A 108 21.03 -6.36 22.97
C VAL A 108 22.01 -6.41 24.13
N ASN A 109 21.48 -6.62 25.34
CA ASN A 109 22.27 -6.84 26.55
C ASN A 109 21.61 -7.98 27.35
N GLY A 110 22.18 -9.18 27.23
CA GLY A 110 21.61 -10.41 27.78
C GLY A 110 20.22 -10.65 27.17
N ARG A 111 19.18 -10.66 27.99
CA ARG A 111 17.78 -10.83 27.58
C ARG A 111 17.04 -9.51 27.35
N LYS A 112 17.74 -8.38 27.46
CA LYS A 112 17.17 -7.05 27.33
C LYS A 112 17.47 -6.47 25.94
N LEU A 113 16.41 -6.13 25.18
CA LEU A 113 16.50 -5.34 23.98
C LEU A 113 16.18 -3.89 24.32
N THR A 114 17.05 -2.98 23.93
CA THR A 114 16.84 -1.54 24.05
C THR A 114 16.66 -0.97 22.64
N ILE A 115 15.44 -0.62 22.28
CA ILE A 115 15.08 -0.10 20.95
C ILE A 115 15.24 1.41 20.97
N THR A 116 16.08 1.91 20.07
CA THR A 116 16.42 3.34 19.92
C THR A 116 15.89 3.94 18.64
N GLY A 117 15.45 3.11 17.70
CA GLY A 117 14.85 3.56 16.44
C GLY A 117 13.77 2.61 15.95
N VAL A 118 12.72 3.18 15.39
CA VAL A 118 11.56 2.46 14.84
C VAL A 118 11.26 2.93 13.42
N PRO A 119 10.58 2.11 12.59
CA PRO A 119 10.15 2.54 11.26
C PRO A 119 9.30 3.81 11.35
N LEU A 120 9.60 4.80 10.51
CA LEU A 120 8.90 6.09 10.50
C LEU A 120 7.38 5.94 10.29
N CYS A 121 6.95 4.96 9.46
CA CYS A 121 5.53 4.68 9.25
C CYS A 121 4.82 4.22 10.54
N LEU A 122 5.46 3.36 11.35
CA LEU A 122 4.89 2.92 12.63
C LEU A 122 4.85 4.07 13.65
N PHE A 123 5.90 4.88 13.69
CA PHE A 123 5.94 6.08 14.54
C PHE A 123 4.78 7.04 14.22
N ASN A 124 4.53 7.29 12.93
CA ASN A 124 3.42 8.13 12.51
C ASN A 124 2.06 7.47 12.78
N SER A 125 1.94 6.16 12.61
CA SER A 125 0.72 5.41 12.88
C SER A 125 0.34 5.43 14.36
N ALA A 126 1.31 5.42 15.27
CA ALA A 126 1.11 5.50 16.71
C ALA A 126 0.56 6.86 17.19
N GLN A 127 0.56 7.91 16.35
CA GLN A 127 0.00 9.24 16.65
C GLN A 127 0.49 9.84 17.97
N ARG A 128 1.78 9.67 18.30
CA ARG A 128 2.43 10.08 19.54
C ARG A 128 1.95 9.33 20.81
N ASN A 129 1.23 8.24 20.66
CA ASN A 129 0.88 7.36 21.77
C ASN A 129 2.02 6.34 21.97
N ASN A 130 2.69 6.43 23.13
CA ASN A 130 3.84 5.56 23.42
C ASN A 130 3.45 4.10 23.58
N ASP A 131 2.28 3.80 24.15
CA ASP A 131 1.81 2.43 24.34
C ASP A 131 1.49 1.79 22.98
N ALA A 132 0.78 2.54 22.11
CA ALA A 132 0.53 2.10 20.75
C ALA A 132 1.83 1.89 19.95
N LEU A 133 2.83 2.76 20.13
CA LEU A 133 4.14 2.60 19.48
C LEU A 133 4.86 1.36 19.98
N GLN A 134 4.79 1.08 21.29
CA GLN A 134 5.37 -0.12 21.88
C GLN A 134 4.72 -1.39 21.32
N ASP A 135 3.39 -1.41 21.24
CA ASP A 135 2.63 -2.55 20.68
C ASP A 135 2.96 -2.81 19.22
N LEU A 136 2.98 -1.77 18.38
CA LEU A 136 3.35 -1.86 16.97
C LEU A 136 4.80 -2.34 16.81
N THR A 137 5.71 -1.85 17.65
CA THR A 137 7.12 -2.25 17.64
C THR A 137 7.29 -3.71 18.07
N CYS A 138 6.54 -4.15 19.09
CA CYS A 138 6.50 -5.54 19.52
C CYS A 138 5.94 -6.44 18.41
N GLY A 139 4.87 -6.02 17.75
CA GLY A 139 4.29 -6.72 16.59
C GLY A 139 5.30 -6.92 15.47
N LEU A 140 6.02 -5.87 15.08
CA LEU A 140 7.07 -5.94 14.06
C LEU A 140 8.21 -6.88 14.46
N LEU A 141 8.70 -6.77 15.72
CA LEU A 141 9.74 -7.65 16.22
C LEU A 141 9.30 -9.12 16.16
N ASN A 142 8.08 -9.41 16.60
CA ASN A 142 7.52 -10.77 16.60
C ASN A 142 7.37 -11.32 15.17
N GLU A 143 6.84 -10.53 14.24
CA GLU A 143 6.67 -10.92 12.85
C GLU A 143 8.02 -11.26 12.21
N MET A 144 9.03 -10.42 12.41
CA MET A 144 10.37 -10.64 11.87
C MET A 144 11.03 -11.88 12.47
N VAL A 145 10.98 -12.04 13.81
CA VAL A 145 11.52 -13.22 14.49
C VAL A 145 10.85 -14.50 13.98
N GLN A 146 9.52 -14.50 13.90
CA GLN A 146 8.77 -15.67 13.43
C GLN A 146 9.11 -16.02 11.98
N SER A 147 9.19 -15.03 11.11
CA SER A 147 9.56 -15.25 9.70
C SER A 147 10.98 -15.83 9.57
N ILE A 148 11.95 -15.31 10.35
CA ILE A 148 13.33 -15.81 10.33
C ILE A 148 13.39 -17.28 10.79
N VAL A 149 12.61 -17.65 11.81
CA VAL A 149 12.54 -19.03 12.33
C VAL A 149 11.86 -19.95 11.31
N ASP A 150 10.65 -19.60 10.85
CA ASP A 150 9.83 -20.46 9.99
C ASP A 150 10.45 -20.66 8.60
N LEU A 151 11.15 -19.66 8.09
CA LEU A 151 11.72 -19.66 6.75
C LEU A 151 13.25 -19.84 6.74
N ASN A 152 13.83 -20.39 7.83
CA ASN A 152 15.25 -20.70 7.94
C ASN A 152 16.17 -19.52 7.56
N GLY A 153 15.90 -18.33 8.12
CA GLY A 153 16.70 -17.13 7.92
C GLY A 153 16.21 -16.21 6.80
N VAL A 154 15.13 -16.56 6.09
CA VAL A 154 14.47 -15.68 5.15
C VAL A 154 13.48 -14.80 5.90
N TYR A 155 13.38 -13.55 5.50
CA TYR A 155 12.44 -12.58 6.10
C TYR A 155 11.78 -11.71 5.03
N PRO A 156 10.54 -11.23 5.28
CA PRO A 156 9.84 -10.41 4.31
C PRO A 156 10.55 -9.06 4.14
N SER A 157 10.64 -8.63 2.90
CA SER A 157 11.20 -7.32 2.59
C SER A 157 10.28 -6.16 2.98
N ILE A 158 8.99 -6.44 3.10
CA ILE A 158 7.95 -5.54 3.60
C ILE A 158 7.13 -6.34 4.62
N PRO A 159 7.39 -6.18 5.92
CA PRO A 159 6.57 -6.78 6.97
C PRO A 159 5.11 -6.32 6.89
N ASN A 160 4.18 -7.20 7.28
CA ASN A 160 2.75 -6.90 7.28
C ASN A 160 2.41 -5.73 8.20
N CYS A 161 3.11 -5.59 9.34
CA CYS A 161 2.95 -4.44 10.23
C CYS A 161 3.22 -3.11 9.51
N ILE A 162 4.27 -3.04 8.69
CA ILE A 162 4.60 -1.86 7.88
C ILE A 162 3.55 -1.63 6.80
N LEU A 163 3.18 -2.69 6.08
CA LEU A 163 2.18 -2.60 5.02
C LEU A 163 0.82 -2.15 5.55
N SER A 164 0.38 -2.69 6.68
CA SER A 164 -0.86 -2.30 7.34
C SER A 164 -0.87 -0.84 7.77
N ALA A 165 0.22 -0.36 8.39
CA ALA A 165 0.34 1.05 8.78
C ALA A 165 0.24 2.01 7.58
N ILE A 166 0.89 1.67 6.46
CA ILE A 166 0.83 2.46 5.23
C ILE A 166 -0.58 2.44 4.62
N ASN A 167 -1.22 1.27 4.56
CA ASN A 167 -2.56 1.11 4.01
C ASN A 167 -3.60 1.89 4.84
N GLU A 168 -3.50 1.83 6.17
CA GLU A 168 -4.39 2.61 7.06
C GLU A 168 -4.22 4.12 6.88
N GLU A 169 -2.98 4.60 6.77
CA GLU A 169 -2.72 6.02 6.54
C GLU A 169 -3.27 6.46 5.18
N ALA A 170 -3.06 5.68 4.13
CA ALA A 170 -3.59 5.94 2.79
C ALA A 170 -5.12 5.98 2.81
N CYS A 171 -5.76 4.96 3.40
CA CYS A 171 -7.20 4.86 3.49
C CYS A 171 -7.83 6.03 4.28
N LYS A 172 -7.24 6.44 5.40
CA LYS A 172 -7.73 7.58 6.20
C LYS A 172 -7.77 8.89 5.41
N ARG A 173 -6.82 9.10 4.50
CA ARG A 173 -6.65 10.33 3.72
C ARG A 173 -7.24 10.27 2.31
N ALA A 174 -7.67 9.10 1.85
CA ALA A 174 -8.24 8.93 0.52
C ALA A 174 -9.63 9.57 0.41
N VAL A 175 -9.97 10.00 -0.80
CA VAL A 175 -11.33 10.42 -1.17
C VAL A 175 -12.34 9.37 -0.73
N LYS A 176 -13.45 9.80 -0.14
CA LYS A 176 -14.49 8.90 0.35
C LYS A 176 -15.67 8.80 -0.64
N PHE A 177 -16.46 7.75 -0.49
CA PHE A 177 -17.78 7.72 -1.12
C PHE A 177 -18.65 8.84 -0.54
N GLY A 178 -19.32 9.58 -1.41
CA GLY A 178 -20.06 10.78 -1.07
C GLY A 178 -19.30 12.09 -1.32
N ASP A 179 -17.97 12.06 -1.41
CA ASP A 179 -17.19 13.24 -1.77
C ASP A 179 -17.44 13.61 -3.23
N LYS A 180 -17.83 14.88 -3.47
CA LYS A 180 -18.03 15.40 -4.80
C LYS A 180 -16.72 15.78 -5.45
N LEU A 181 -16.47 15.24 -6.63
CA LEU A 181 -15.29 15.54 -7.45
C LEU A 181 -15.69 16.37 -8.68
N THR A 182 -14.92 17.39 -8.95
CA THR A 182 -14.99 18.11 -10.23
C THR A 182 -14.40 17.23 -11.35
N HIS A 183 -14.75 17.53 -12.60
CA HIS A 183 -14.16 16.85 -13.76
C HIS A 183 -12.63 16.92 -13.75
N PHE A 184 -12.05 18.07 -13.35
CA PHE A 184 -10.59 18.22 -13.22
C PHE A 184 -10.00 17.28 -12.17
N GLN A 185 -10.65 17.11 -11.01
CA GLN A 185 -10.20 16.19 -9.96
C GLN A 185 -10.30 14.73 -10.40
N CYS A 186 -11.39 14.35 -11.11
CA CYS A 186 -11.50 13.02 -11.69
C CYS A 186 -10.33 12.72 -12.65
N LYS A 187 -10.02 13.67 -13.54
CA LYS A 187 -8.89 13.56 -14.47
C LYS A 187 -7.56 13.45 -13.74
N ALA A 188 -7.32 14.28 -12.72
CA ALA A 188 -6.09 14.26 -11.93
C ALA A 188 -5.89 12.91 -11.21
N LEU A 189 -6.96 12.29 -10.68
CA LEU A 189 -6.89 10.98 -10.06
C LEU A 189 -6.51 9.89 -11.08
N LEU A 190 -7.09 9.88 -12.27
CA LEU A 190 -6.75 8.87 -13.28
C LEU A 190 -5.31 9.07 -13.82
N GLU A 191 -4.85 10.31 -13.98
CA GLU A 191 -3.46 10.59 -14.33
C GLU A 191 -2.50 10.13 -13.22
N GLY A 192 -2.85 10.34 -11.94
CA GLY A 192 -2.09 9.81 -10.81
C GLY A 192 -2.04 8.28 -10.81
N LEU A 193 -3.18 7.62 -11.05
CA LEU A 193 -3.26 6.16 -11.12
C LEU A 193 -2.39 5.57 -12.24
N LYS A 194 -2.32 6.21 -13.39
CA LYS A 194 -1.50 5.83 -14.53
C LYS A 194 -0.01 5.75 -14.17
N THR A 195 0.46 6.56 -13.22
CA THR A 195 1.86 6.53 -12.76
C THR A 195 2.14 5.38 -11.79
N CYS A 196 1.11 4.79 -11.19
CA CYS A 196 1.25 3.70 -10.24
C CYS A 196 1.85 2.43 -10.88
N ARG A 197 2.56 1.64 -10.08
CA ARG A 197 3.13 0.34 -10.51
C ARG A 197 2.03 -0.72 -10.67
N PHE A 198 1.03 -0.69 -9.78
CA PHE A 198 -0.08 -1.65 -9.73
C PHE A 198 -1.43 -0.94 -9.88
N PRO A 199 -1.74 -0.36 -11.06
CA PRO A 199 -2.91 0.51 -11.25
C PRO A 199 -4.24 -0.25 -11.38
N PHE A 200 -4.29 -1.56 -11.12
CA PHE A 200 -5.47 -2.39 -11.32
C PHE A 200 -6.13 -2.87 -10.02
N GLN A 201 -5.47 -2.67 -8.90
CA GLN A 201 -5.91 -3.15 -7.59
C GLN A 201 -5.76 -2.06 -6.53
N CYS A 202 -6.72 -1.99 -5.59
CA CYS A 202 -6.59 -1.15 -4.41
C CYS A 202 -5.51 -1.70 -3.45
N ALA A 203 -5.28 -1.04 -2.32
CA ALA A 203 -4.37 -1.48 -1.28
C ALA A 203 -4.67 -2.91 -0.77
N HIS A 204 -5.95 -3.29 -0.78
CA HIS A 204 -6.44 -4.57 -0.29
C HIS A 204 -6.58 -5.65 -1.38
N GLY A 205 -6.05 -5.40 -2.58
CA GLY A 205 -6.07 -6.35 -3.69
C GLY A 205 -7.40 -6.44 -4.46
N ARG A 206 -8.39 -5.58 -4.16
CA ARG A 206 -9.67 -5.56 -4.89
C ARG A 206 -9.50 -4.82 -6.21
N PRO A 207 -10.19 -5.23 -7.30
CA PRO A 207 -10.19 -4.50 -8.54
C PRO A 207 -10.75 -3.09 -8.32
N LEU A 208 -10.17 -2.09 -8.98
CA LEU A 208 -10.59 -0.71 -8.87
C LEU A 208 -11.28 -0.16 -10.13
N LEU A 209 -11.32 -0.95 -11.21
CA LEU A 209 -11.97 -0.59 -12.45
C LEU A 209 -12.93 -1.70 -12.91
N PHE A 210 -14.04 -1.28 -13.55
CA PHE A 210 -15.12 -2.17 -13.97
C PHE A 210 -15.63 -1.74 -15.34
N PRO A 211 -15.61 -2.60 -16.38
CA PRO A 211 -16.33 -2.34 -17.61
C PRO A 211 -17.83 -2.43 -17.33
N ILE A 212 -18.59 -1.36 -17.69
CA ILE A 212 -20.04 -1.29 -17.45
C ILE A 212 -20.83 -1.67 -18.69
N ALA A 213 -20.50 -1.08 -19.82
CA ALA A 213 -21.25 -1.25 -21.06
C ALA A 213 -20.36 -1.08 -22.29
N ASN A 214 -20.77 -1.72 -23.38
CA ASN A 214 -20.27 -1.44 -24.72
C ASN A 214 -21.31 -0.59 -25.43
N LEU A 215 -20.99 0.67 -25.72
CA LEU A 215 -21.90 1.62 -26.34
C LEU A 215 -22.31 1.22 -27.76
N ASN A 216 -21.49 0.45 -28.46
CA ASN A 216 -21.83 -0.03 -29.79
C ASN A 216 -22.99 -1.04 -29.79
N LEU A 217 -23.24 -1.70 -28.63
CA LEU A 217 -24.35 -2.64 -28.47
C LEU A 217 -25.64 -1.98 -27.96
N LEU A 218 -25.61 -0.68 -27.64
CA LEU A 218 -26.77 0.09 -27.15
C LEU A 218 -27.40 0.95 -28.25
N SER A 219 -26.86 0.88 -29.47
CA SER A 219 -27.33 1.71 -30.61
C SER A 219 -28.36 1.01 -31.50
N ASP A 220 -28.85 -0.17 -31.08
CA ASP A 220 -29.94 -0.93 -31.68
C ASP A 220 -31.19 -0.74 -30.74
#